data_944c1535196b1b2414d9bb6f12240323
#
_entry.id   944c1535196b1b2414d9bb6f12240323
#
_cell.length_a   1.000
_cell.length_b   1.000
_cell.length_c   1.000
_cell.angle_alpha   90.00
_cell.angle_beta   90.00
_cell.angle_gamma   90.00
#
_symmetry.space_group_name_H-M   'P 1'
#
loop_
_entity.id
_entity.type
_entity.pdbx_description
1 polymer ?
#
loop_
_entity_poly.entity_id
_entity_poly.type
_entity_poly.pdbx_seq_one_letter_code
_entity_poly.pdbx_strand_id
1 'polypeptide(L)'
;MSKPGEQAFTWDNDIYSDSSGFRIAEEKTEVAKDDKTTKDDYEDYIYKTPNRKRKKSSSYKSSHHSHRRSHRKKRRNHKMKTWKKVLLSVLCVFLGLTIIAAGLTAFMILRGQEELFTDDVQITQPDGIDAMVQDSGQYIVYNGVTYKYNDKVTSLLFMGVDKRDLNDANDQGTGGQADVLVLMAMDFKNRKLTLLNVPRDTMTDVAIYSAGGYYTGTQKQQICLSYAYGDGKETSCTNTVASVKRLFYNIPVNTYYSLDLDGIAAVNDAVNGVDVISPETINKFKEGEKYHLMGEDSERFVRARVHNTAEANNLRMKRQQVYAQSFMSKVMTEVRRNPSSAVTLFNESSPFSCTNLNPAKITYIAQDIASHGALNTGIITIPGKTSLNNNQMVEFNINEKEFYEQFLNVFYEKV
;
A
#
# COMPACT_ATOMS: atom_id res chain seq x y z
N MET A 1 -7.46 -54.57 37.58
CA MET A 1 -8.00 -53.22 37.75
C MET A 1 -7.42 -52.37 36.65
N SER A 2 -8.24 -52.10 35.69
CA SER A 2 -7.93 -51.47 34.39
C SER A 2 -7.69 -49.96 34.54
N LYS A 3 -6.66 -49.44 33.85
CA LYS A 3 -6.40 -48.00 33.67
C LYS A 3 -7.40 -47.40 32.69
N PRO A 4 -7.92 -46.18 32.90
CA PRO A 4 -8.69 -45.47 31.88
C PRO A 4 -7.78 -44.83 30.81
N GLY A 5 -8.25 -44.90 29.57
CA GLY A 5 -7.50 -44.53 28.38
C GLY A 5 -7.29 -43.05 28.23
N GLU A 6 -6.11 -42.72 27.75
CA GLU A 6 -5.76 -41.47 27.12
C GLU A 6 -6.48 -41.34 25.76
N GLN A 7 -7.37 -40.38 25.62
CA GLN A 7 -7.83 -39.93 24.31
C GLN A 7 -6.92 -38.75 23.89
N ALA A 8 -5.98 -39.07 23.02
CA ALA A 8 -5.23 -38.07 22.29
C ALA A 8 -6.16 -37.42 21.26
N PHE A 9 -6.33 -36.10 21.35
CA PHE A 9 -7.02 -35.30 20.36
C PHE A 9 -6.05 -35.08 19.21
N THR A 10 -6.17 -35.86 18.16
CA THR A 10 -5.48 -35.64 16.89
C THR A 10 -6.34 -34.75 16.00
N TRP A 11 -5.81 -33.62 15.57
CA TRP A 11 -6.39 -32.85 14.50
C TRP A 11 -6.08 -33.55 13.17
N ASP A 12 -7.08 -34.25 12.62
CA ASP A 12 -7.02 -34.81 11.29
C ASP A 12 -7.10 -33.67 10.25
N ASN A 13 -6.01 -33.55 9.51
CA ASN A 13 -5.89 -32.69 8.34
C ASN A 13 -6.29 -33.44 7.06
N ASP A 14 -7.43 -34.06 6.99
CA ASP A 14 -7.93 -34.73 5.79
C ASP A 14 -9.43 -34.49 5.62
N ILE A 15 -9.83 -33.30 5.16
CA ILE A 15 -11.12 -33.10 4.48
C ILE A 15 -10.88 -32.12 3.31
N TYR A 16 -10.35 -32.65 2.20
CA TYR A 16 -10.62 -32.17 0.85
C TYR A 16 -10.47 -33.35 -0.11
N SER A 17 -11.52 -34.15 -0.22
CA SER A 17 -11.80 -34.94 -1.40
C SER A 17 -13.19 -34.60 -1.90
N ASP A 18 -13.22 -33.87 -2.97
CA ASP A 18 -14.06 -33.93 -4.17
C ASP A 18 -15.38 -34.75 -4.05
N SER A 19 -16.49 -34.04 -4.19
CA SER A 19 -17.63 -34.47 -4.99
C SER A 19 -18.88 -33.63 -4.69
N SER A 20 -19.18 -32.67 -5.51
CA SER A 20 -20.58 -32.41 -5.88
C SER A 20 -20.64 -31.65 -7.19
N GLY A 21 -21.00 -32.39 -8.23
CA GLY A 21 -21.35 -31.81 -9.51
C GLY A 21 -22.61 -30.94 -9.38
N PHE A 22 -22.45 -29.70 -9.73
CA PHE A 22 -23.58 -28.84 -10.05
C PHE A 22 -23.50 -28.53 -11.53
N ARG A 23 -24.43 -29.11 -12.32
CA ARG A 23 -24.67 -28.76 -13.71
C ARG A 23 -25.34 -27.40 -13.72
N ILE A 24 -24.68 -26.42 -14.31
CA ILE A 24 -25.35 -25.17 -14.72
C ILE A 24 -25.91 -25.42 -16.10
N ALA A 25 -27.24 -25.26 -16.24
CA ALA A 25 -27.93 -25.31 -17.50
C ALA A 25 -27.53 -24.12 -18.34
N GLU A 26 -27.05 -24.39 -19.56
CA GLU A 26 -26.87 -23.39 -20.61
C GLU A 26 -28.24 -22.90 -21.06
N GLU A 27 -28.58 -21.68 -20.81
CA GLU A 27 -29.70 -20.99 -21.44
C GLU A 27 -29.19 -20.33 -22.71
N LYS A 28 -29.51 -20.98 -23.85
CA LYS A 28 -29.33 -20.45 -25.19
C LYS A 28 -30.32 -19.32 -25.41
N THR A 29 -29.86 -18.12 -25.53
CA THR A 29 -30.63 -17.05 -26.12
C THR A 29 -30.35 -17.00 -27.62
N GLU A 30 -31.36 -17.39 -28.40
CA GLU A 30 -31.41 -17.29 -29.86
C GLU A 30 -31.38 -15.82 -30.27
N VAL A 31 -30.46 -15.51 -31.18
CA VAL A 31 -30.45 -14.26 -31.94
C VAL A 31 -31.36 -14.46 -33.17
N ALA A 32 -32.49 -13.83 -33.15
CA ALA A 32 -33.32 -13.71 -34.34
C ALA A 32 -32.71 -12.70 -35.32
N LYS A 33 -32.34 -13.19 -36.48
CA LYS A 33 -32.12 -12.39 -37.69
C LYS A 33 -33.48 -12.02 -38.26
N ASP A 34 -33.71 -10.76 -38.52
CA ASP A 34 -34.65 -10.35 -39.54
C ASP A 34 -34.05 -9.28 -40.44
N ASP A 35 -34.02 -9.68 -41.69
CA ASP A 35 -33.64 -9.02 -42.92
C ASP A 35 -34.87 -8.33 -43.48
N LYS A 36 -34.76 -7.11 -44.01
CA LYS A 36 -35.37 -6.62 -45.26
C LYS A 36 -35.44 -5.10 -45.36
N THR A 37 -34.59 -4.64 -46.27
CA THR A 37 -34.90 -3.74 -47.40
C THR A 37 -36.19 -2.96 -47.38
N THR A 38 -36.12 -1.65 -47.56
CA THR A 38 -36.77 -0.93 -48.65
C THR A 38 -36.05 0.39 -48.96
N LYS A 39 -35.73 0.52 -50.24
CA LYS A 39 -35.46 1.76 -50.97
C LYS A 39 -36.74 2.57 -51.06
N ASP A 40 -36.60 3.87 -51.23
CA ASP A 40 -37.24 4.78 -52.19
C ASP A 40 -36.89 6.21 -51.75
N ASP A 41 -36.05 6.90 -52.53
CA ASP A 41 -36.43 7.84 -53.60
C ASP A 41 -37.17 9.10 -53.11
N TYR A 42 -36.59 10.24 -53.37
CA TYR A 42 -37.11 11.43 -54.04
C TYR A 42 -36.06 12.53 -54.01
N GLU A 43 -35.31 12.72 -55.12
CA GLU A 43 -35.41 13.81 -56.11
C GLU A 43 -35.44 15.24 -55.53
N ASP A 44 -34.32 15.93 -55.82
CA ASP A 44 -34.19 16.99 -56.84
C ASP A 44 -35.06 18.23 -56.67
N TYR A 45 -34.46 19.36 -56.36
CA TYR A 45 -34.82 20.64 -56.96
C TYR A 45 -33.62 21.54 -57.15
N ILE A 46 -33.19 21.58 -58.38
CA ILE A 46 -32.34 22.57 -59.00
C ILE A 46 -33.14 23.87 -59.18
N TYR A 47 -32.60 25.02 -58.81
CA TYR A 47 -32.97 26.28 -59.44
C TYR A 47 -31.74 27.08 -59.83
N LYS A 48 -31.71 27.32 -61.18
CA LYS A 48 -30.76 28.05 -62.00
C LYS A 48 -30.87 29.56 -61.77
N THR A 49 -29.75 30.18 -62.02
CA THR A 49 -29.48 31.59 -62.30
C THR A 49 -30.45 32.27 -63.26
N PRO A 50 -30.44 33.62 -63.33
CA PRO A 50 -29.75 34.19 -64.49
C PRO A 50 -28.95 35.45 -64.25
N ASN A 51 -27.91 35.51 -65.04
CA ASN A 51 -27.09 36.65 -65.47
C ASN A 51 -27.94 37.87 -65.96
N ARG A 52 -27.53 39.06 -65.60
CA ARG A 52 -27.76 40.23 -66.46
C ARG A 52 -26.62 41.22 -66.46
N LYS A 53 -26.07 41.42 -67.67
CA LYS A 53 -25.06 42.37 -68.09
C LYS A 53 -25.63 43.77 -68.27
N ARG A 54 -24.67 44.76 -68.29
CA ARG A 54 -24.69 46.08 -68.95
C ARG A 54 -25.16 47.24 -68.07
N LYS A 55 -24.55 48.43 -68.09
CA LYS A 55 -23.87 49.24 -69.20
C LYS A 55 -23.00 50.33 -68.60
N LYS A 56 -22.06 50.76 -69.41
CA LYS A 56 -21.18 51.93 -69.29
C LYS A 56 -21.96 53.24 -69.44
N SER A 57 -21.49 54.34 -68.83
CA SER A 57 -21.35 55.66 -69.37
C SER A 57 -20.49 56.47 -68.38
N SER A 58 -19.43 56.95 -68.70
CA SER A 58 -18.73 58.08 -69.33
C SER A 58 -19.02 59.43 -68.66
N SER A 59 -17.94 60.06 -68.27
CA SER A 59 -17.45 61.40 -68.46
C SER A 59 -17.80 62.45 -67.36
N TYR A 60 -16.91 63.17 -66.94
CA TYR A 60 -16.20 64.40 -67.17
C TYR A 60 -15.57 65.08 -65.93
N LYS A 61 -14.31 65.44 -66.07
CA LYS A 61 -13.54 66.64 -65.73
C LYS A 61 -13.53 67.21 -64.27
N SER A 62 -12.31 67.19 -63.74
CA SER A 62 -11.43 68.30 -63.33
C SER A 62 -11.80 69.13 -62.10
N SER A 63 -10.91 69.10 -61.14
CA SER A 63 -10.18 70.30 -60.71
C SER A 63 -9.14 69.92 -59.60
N HIS A 64 -8.02 70.60 -59.71
CA HIS A 64 -6.91 70.55 -58.81
C HIS A 64 -7.28 71.02 -57.40
N HIS A 65 -6.86 70.19 -56.36
CA HIS A 65 -6.40 70.78 -55.11
C HIS A 65 -5.35 69.86 -54.46
N SER A 66 -4.21 70.43 -54.26
CA SER A 66 -3.08 69.93 -53.52
C SER A 66 -3.45 69.70 -52.08
N HIS A 67 -3.40 68.44 -51.57
CA HIS A 67 -3.39 68.19 -50.17
C HIS A 67 -2.29 67.16 -49.77
N ARG A 68 -1.52 67.61 -48.79
CA ARG A 68 -0.44 66.97 -48.05
C ARG A 68 -0.66 65.50 -47.89
N ARG A 69 0.27 64.69 -48.33
CA ARG A 69 0.40 63.25 -48.01
C ARG A 69 0.74 63.08 -46.55
N SER A 70 -0.24 62.76 -45.72
CA SER A 70 -0.01 62.13 -44.41
C SER A 70 0.33 60.66 -44.63
N HIS A 71 1.57 60.29 -44.35
CA HIS A 71 1.97 58.88 -44.33
C HIS A 71 1.31 58.18 -43.15
N ARG A 72 0.08 57.72 -43.38
CA ARG A 72 -0.56 56.76 -42.47
C ARG A 72 0.12 55.36 -42.62
N LYS A 73 1.08 55.04 -41.72
CA LYS A 73 1.66 53.69 -41.61
C LYS A 73 0.52 52.73 -41.49
N LYS A 74 0.17 51.99 -42.55
CA LYS A 74 -0.73 50.84 -42.48
C LYS A 74 -0.07 49.82 -41.56
N ARG A 75 -0.57 49.68 -40.29
CA ARG A 75 -0.27 48.53 -39.47
C ARG A 75 -0.74 47.27 -40.25
N ARG A 76 0.23 46.53 -40.79
CA ARG A 76 -0.03 45.21 -41.37
C ARG A 76 -0.47 44.34 -40.22
N ASN A 77 -1.79 44.15 -40.02
CA ASN A 77 -2.32 43.10 -39.20
C ASN A 77 -1.95 41.75 -39.86
N HIS A 78 -0.87 41.13 -39.35
CA HIS A 78 -0.48 39.79 -39.75
C HIS A 78 -1.52 38.84 -39.16
N LYS A 79 -2.59 38.59 -39.93
CA LYS A 79 -3.57 37.54 -39.58
C LYS A 79 -2.81 36.21 -39.59
N MET A 80 -2.60 35.62 -38.40
CA MET A 80 -2.02 34.28 -38.30
C MET A 80 -2.84 33.30 -39.11
N LYS A 81 -2.17 32.43 -39.89
CA LYS A 81 -2.81 31.36 -40.67
C LYS A 81 -3.68 30.49 -39.75
N THR A 82 -4.83 30.06 -40.19
CA THR A 82 -5.83 29.28 -39.39
C THR A 82 -5.20 28.10 -38.67
N TRP A 83 -4.30 27.35 -39.32
CA TRP A 83 -3.62 26.20 -38.70
C TRP A 83 -2.73 26.58 -37.49
N LYS A 84 -2.12 27.82 -37.53
CA LYS A 84 -1.35 28.31 -36.37
C LYS A 84 -2.23 28.66 -35.18
N LYS A 85 -3.47 29.13 -35.44
CA LYS A 85 -4.46 29.36 -34.36
C LYS A 85 -4.92 28.07 -33.73
N VAL A 86 -5.19 27.03 -34.55
CA VAL A 86 -5.53 25.70 -34.08
C VAL A 86 -4.39 25.09 -33.26
N LEU A 87 -3.15 25.15 -33.76
CA LEU A 87 -1.99 24.67 -33.03
C LEU A 87 -1.80 25.39 -31.69
N LEU A 88 -1.98 26.73 -31.68
CA LEU A 88 -1.89 27.50 -30.42
C LEU A 88 -2.98 27.13 -29.43
N SER A 89 -4.25 26.91 -29.90
CA SER A 89 -5.33 26.50 -29.01
C SER A 89 -5.09 25.10 -28.44
N VAL A 90 -4.60 24.13 -29.23
CA VAL A 90 -4.22 22.80 -28.75
C VAL A 90 -3.10 22.88 -27.72
N LEU A 91 -2.08 23.72 -27.97
CA LEU A 91 -0.99 23.94 -27.02
C LEU A 91 -1.49 24.58 -25.71
N CYS A 92 -2.42 25.54 -25.77
CA CYS A 92 -3.03 26.16 -24.59
C CYS A 92 -3.86 25.14 -23.77
N VAL A 93 -4.62 24.26 -24.45
CA VAL A 93 -5.36 23.18 -23.77
C VAL A 93 -4.40 22.20 -23.11
N PHE A 94 -3.34 21.77 -23.80
CA PHE A 94 -2.33 20.89 -23.24
C PHE A 94 -1.62 21.52 -22.04
N LEU A 95 -1.23 22.80 -22.16
CA LEU A 95 -0.65 23.53 -21.01
C LEU A 95 -1.62 23.67 -19.85
N GLY A 96 -2.90 23.91 -20.11
CA GLY A 96 -3.94 23.95 -19.09
C GLY A 96 -4.07 22.61 -18.35
N LEU A 97 -4.10 21.50 -19.10
CA LEU A 97 -4.15 20.16 -18.53
C LEU A 97 -2.91 19.82 -17.70
N THR A 98 -1.71 20.21 -18.15
CA THR A 98 -0.47 20.00 -17.38
C THR A 98 -0.45 20.81 -16.09
N ILE A 99 -0.95 22.03 -16.08
CA ILE A 99 -1.07 22.86 -14.87
C ILE A 99 -2.06 22.24 -13.88
N ILE A 100 -3.20 21.76 -14.35
CA ILE A 100 -4.19 21.08 -13.52
C ILE A 100 -3.60 19.81 -12.92
N ALA A 101 -2.93 18.97 -13.73
CA ALA A 101 -2.28 17.74 -13.25
C ALA A 101 -1.21 18.04 -12.19
N ALA A 102 -0.36 19.06 -12.43
CA ALA A 102 0.64 19.48 -11.45
C ALA A 102 0.01 20.00 -10.15
N GLY A 103 -1.09 20.76 -10.24
CA GLY A 103 -1.83 21.24 -9.07
C GLY A 103 -2.46 20.09 -8.26
N LEU A 104 -3.05 19.10 -8.92
CA LEU A 104 -3.59 17.91 -8.28
C LEU A 104 -2.49 17.09 -7.59
N THR A 105 -1.35 16.91 -8.25
CA THR A 105 -0.20 16.19 -7.66
C THR A 105 0.32 16.92 -6.43
N ALA A 106 0.51 18.24 -6.50
CA ALA A 106 0.94 19.04 -5.35
C ALA A 106 -0.06 18.95 -4.18
N PHE A 107 -1.36 19.02 -4.46
CA PHE A 107 -2.40 18.83 -3.46
C PHE A 107 -2.32 17.45 -2.79
N MET A 108 -2.14 16.39 -3.58
CA MET A 108 -1.99 15.02 -3.05
C MET A 108 -0.74 14.88 -2.18
N ILE A 109 0.38 15.51 -2.55
CA ILE A 109 1.61 15.48 -1.76
C ILE A 109 1.40 16.14 -0.40
N LEU A 110 0.80 17.35 -0.38
CA LEU A 110 0.55 18.09 0.87
C LEU A 110 -0.41 17.31 1.79
N ARG A 111 -1.49 16.79 1.22
CA ARG A 111 -2.44 15.97 1.97
C ARG A 111 -1.81 14.67 2.47
N GLY A 112 -1.02 14.00 1.64
CA GLY A 112 -0.32 12.76 2.03
C GLY A 112 0.69 13.01 3.17
N GLN A 113 1.37 14.15 3.17
CA GLN A 113 2.26 14.55 4.25
C GLN A 113 1.46 14.76 5.55
N GLU A 114 0.36 15.50 5.51
CA GLU A 114 -0.49 15.76 6.68
C GLU A 114 -1.05 14.46 7.28
N GLU A 115 -1.47 13.50 6.43
CA GLU A 115 -2.04 12.23 6.89
C GLU A 115 -0.99 11.21 7.38
N LEU A 116 0.27 11.31 6.93
CA LEU A 116 1.35 10.42 7.36
C LEU A 116 2.01 10.86 8.66
N PHE A 117 2.21 12.16 8.84
CA PHE A 117 2.87 12.71 10.02
C PHE A 117 1.81 13.29 10.96
N THR A 118 1.98 13.03 12.23
CA THR A 118 1.13 13.59 13.28
C THR A 118 2.00 14.34 14.28
N ASP A 119 1.51 15.47 14.71
CA ASP A 119 2.11 16.24 15.82
C ASP A 119 1.61 15.76 17.18
N ASP A 120 0.55 14.92 17.22
CA ASP A 120 -0.03 14.39 18.46
C ASP A 120 0.70 13.10 18.90
N VAL A 121 1.84 13.28 19.50
CA VAL A 121 2.63 12.21 20.11
C VAL A 121 2.23 12.08 21.59
N GLN A 122 1.80 10.88 21.98
CA GLN A 122 1.32 10.56 23.34
C GLN A 122 2.01 9.28 23.84
N ILE A 123 3.35 9.36 24.06
CA ILE A 123 4.13 8.22 24.51
C ILE A 123 3.86 7.92 25.99
N THR A 124 3.57 6.66 26.28
CA THR A 124 3.38 6.21 27.65
C THR A 124 4.71 5.93 28.34
N GLN A 125 4.75 6.15 29.65
CA GLN A 125 5.90 5.79 30.48
C GLN A 125 6.07 4.26 30.45
N PRO A 126 7.26 3.71 30.15
CA PRO A 126 7.50 2.27 30.21
C PRO A 126 7.50 1.78 31.65
N ASP A 127 6.89 0.64 31.89
CA ASP A 127 6.89 0.00 33.22
C ASP A 127 8.28 -0.59 33.53
N GLY A 128 8.76 -0.36 34.75
CA GLY A 128 10.01 -0.96 35.23
C GLY A 128 11.29 -0.43 34.58
N ILE A 129 11.21 0.62 33.74
CA ILE A 129 12.35 1.30 33.13
C ILE A 129 12.51 2.69 33.74
N ASP A 130 13.73 3.02 34.21
CA ASP A 130 14.04 4.35 34.71
C ASP A 130 14.26 5.32 33.55
N ALA A 131 13.15 5.77 32.96
CA ALA A 131 13.09 6.76 31.92
C ALA A 131 12.10 7.87 32.32
N MET A 132 12.36 9.10 31.92
CA MET A 132 11.46 10.23 32.15
C MET A 132 10.89 10.71 30.82
N VAL A 133 9.61 10.49 30.62
CA VAL A 133 8.86 10.99 29.46
C VAL A 133 8.40 12.43 29.74
N GLN A 134 8.74 13.36 28.84
CA GLN A 134 8.43 14.78 28.94
C GLN A 134 7.67 15.23 27.69
N ASP A 135 6.85 16.27 27.86
CA ASP A 135 6.06 16.88 26.77
C ASP A 135 5.33 15.83 25.92
N SER A 136 4.58 14.94 26.60
CA SER A 136 3.81 13.84 25.96
C SER A 136 4.67 12.91 25.11
N GLY A 137 5.97 12.85 25.34
CA GLY A 137 6.89 12.00 24.58
C GLY A 137 7.72 12.74 23.53
N GLN A 138 7.62 14.06 23.44
CA GLN A 138 8.53 14.83 22.57
C GLN A 138 9.97 14.71 23.03
N TYR A 139 10.19 14.58 24.35
CA TYR A 139 11.51 14.33 24.93
C TYR A 139 11.46 13.15 25.91
N ILE A 140 12.53 12.39 25.93
CA ILE A 140 12.74 11.30 26.89
C ILE A 140 14.15 11.43 27.45
N VAL A 141 14.26 11.35 28.77
CA VAL A 141 15.56 11.25 29.46
C VAL A 141 15.74 9.80 29.89
N TYR A 142 16.79 9.14 29.39
CA TYR A 142 17.10 7.76 29.71
C TYR A 142 18.60 7.58 29.89
N ASN A 143 19.03 6.97 30.99
CA ASN A 143 20.45 6.81 31.35
C ASN A 143 21.27 8.13 31.31
N GLY A 144 20.65 9.26 31.69
CA GLY A 144 21.29 10.58 31.68
C GLY A 144 21.44 11.22 30.29
N VAL A 145 20.88 10.60 29.23
CA VAL A 145 20.88 11.12 27.87
C VAL A 145 19.48 11.59 27.55
N THR A 146 19.36 12.77 26.94
CA THR A 146 18.12 13.31 26.43
C THR A 146 17.93 12.85 24.98
N TYR A 147 16.75 12.37 24.68
CA TYR A 147 16.32 11.93 23.35
C TYR A 147 15.13 12.81 22.91
N LYS A 148 15.13 13.25 21.68
CA LYS A 148 14.05 14.00 21.06
C LYS A 148 13.35 13.14 20.03
N TYR A 149 12.01 13.15 20.04
CA TYR A 149 11.20 12.46 19.02
C TYR A 149 11.54 12.96 17.61
N ASN A 150 11.75 12.02 16.68
CA ASN A 150 12.00 12.35 15.27
C ASN A 150 10.65 12.50 14.53
N ASP A 151 10.20 13.73 14.35
CA ASP A 151 8.94 14.08 13.68
C ASP A 151 8.93 13.77 12.17
N LYS A 152 10.04 13.30 11.62
CA LYS A 152 10.18 12.86 10.23
C LYS A 152 10.13 11.34 10.08
N VAL A 153 9.83 10.61 11.17
CA VAL A 153 9.51 9.19 11.14
C VAL A 153 8.00 9.01 11.10
N THR A 154 7.53 8.21 10.17
CA THR A 154 6.14 7.73 10.15
C THR A 154 6.10 6.21 10.19
N SER A 155 5.04 5.66 10.76
CA SER A 155 4.90 4.22 10.96
C SER A 155 3.74 3.65 10.14
N LEU A 156 4.02 2.51 9.50
CA LEU A 156 3.03 1.67 8.83
C LEU A 156 3.09 0.27 9.41
N LEU A 157 1.97 -0.27 9.87
CA LEU A 157 1.88 -1.66 10.31
C LEU A 157 1.51 -2.56 9.13
N PHE A 158 2.43 -3.43 8.72
CA PHE A 158 2.15 -4.51 7.78
C PHE A 158 1.72 -5.76 8.54
N MET A 159 0.66 -6.40 8.05
CA MET A 159 0.08 -7.63 8.59
C MET A 159 -0.07 -8.66 7.47
N GLY A 160 0.59 -9.82 7.60
CA GLY A 160 0.33 -10.98 6.75
C GLY A 160 -0.68 -11.90 7.44
N VAL A 161 -1.82 -12.10 6.81
CA VAL A 161 -2.93 -12.88 7.37
C VAL A 161 -2.92 -14.29 6.80
N ASP A 162 -2.99 -15.30 7.66
CA ASP A 162 -3.05 -16.72 7.24
C ASP A 162 -4.47 -17.07 6.77
N LYS A 163 -4.92 -16.43 5.72
CA LYS A 163 -6.20 -16.65 5.04
C LYS A 163 -6.02 -16.41 3.54
N ARG A 164 -6.76 -17.16 2.71
CA ARG A 164 -6.64 -17.01 1.25
C ARG A 164 -7.51 -15.92 0.68
N ASP A 165 -8.66 -15.63 1.29
CA ASP A 165 -9.54 -14.56 0.86
C ASP A 165 -10.05 -13.78 2.08
N LEU A 166 -9.64 -12.53 2.21
CA LEU A 166 -10.13 -11.63 3.26
C LEU A 166 -11.63 -11.33 3.12
N ASN A 167 -12.22 -11.53 1.93
CA ASN A 167 -13.63 -11.28 1.70
C ASN A 167 -14.54 -12.38 2.24
N ASP A 168 -14.00 -13.56 2.52
CA ASP A 168 -14.73 -14.67 3.18
C ASP A 168 -14.95 -14.44 4.69
N ALA A 169 -14.35 -13.38 5.26
CA ALA A 169 -14.55 -13.04 6.67
C ALA A 169 -15.78 -12.14 6.79
N ASN A 170 -16.89 -12.69 7.22
CA ASN A 170 -18.14 -11.95 7.43
C ASN A 170 -18.54 -11.86 8.91
N ASP A 171 -18.02 -12.76 9.75
CA ASP A 171 -18.37 -12.83 11.15
C ASP A 171 -17.14 -12.58 12.05
N GLN A 172 -17.39 -12.01 13.22
CA GLN A 172 -16.35 -11.77 14.21
C GLN A 172 -15.69 -13.08 14.64
N GLY A 173 -14.36 -13.08 14.67
CA GLY A 173 -13.58 -14.27 15.01
C GLY A 173 -13.28 -15.21 13.85
N THR A 174 -13.77 -14.92 12.64
CA THR A 174 -13.51 -15.75 11.43
C THR A 174 -12.42 -15.19 10.52
N GLY A 175 -11.90 -14.00 10.82
CA GLY A 175 -10.95 -13.25 9.98
C GLY A 175 -9.54 -13.83 9.87
N GLY A 176 -9.23 -14.95 10.54
CA GLY A 176 -7.87 -15.50 10.60
C GLY A 176 -7.01 -14.81 11.65
N GLN A 177 -5.70 -15.02 11.59
CA GLN A 177 -4.72 -14.42 12.50
C GLN A 177 -3.66 -13.66 11.70
N ALA A 178 -3.12 -12.59 12.28
CA ALA A 178 -1.97 -11.91 11.70
C ALA A 178 -0.68 -12.68 12.06
N ASP A 179 -0.28 -13.60 11.19
CA ASP A 179 0.89 -14.46 11.38
C ASP A 179 2.22 -13.74 11.14
N VAL A 180 2.19 -12.66 10.37
CA VAL A 180 3.33 -11.78 10.12
C VAL A 180 2.96 -10.37 10.55
N LEU A 181 3.74 -9.79 11.43
CA LEU A 181 3.58 -8.44 11.93
C LEU A 181 4.90 -7.69 11.78
N VAL A 182 4.90 -6.65 10.95
CA VAL A 182 6.09 -5.80 10.73
C VAL A 182 5.69 -4.34 10.89
N LEU A 183 6.23 -3.69 11.92
CA LEU A 183 6.11 -2.25 12.05
C LEU A 183 7.22 -1.59 11.20
N MET A 184 6.81 -0.95 10.12
CA MET A 184 7.71 -0.23 9.22
C MET A 184 7.89 1.20 9.71
N ALA A 185 9.07 1.55 10.18
CA ALA A 185 9.43 2.92 10.54
C ALA A 185 10.19 3.58 9.38
N MET A 186 9.55 4.53 8.71
CA MET A 186 10.10 5.27 7.57
C MET A 186 10.65 6.61 8.05
N ASP A 187 11.96 6.73 8.15
CA ASP A 187 12.68 7.96 8.50
C ASP A 187 13.08 8.69 7.22
N PHE A 188 12.32 9.69 6.85
CA PHE A 188 12.56 10.48 5.65
C PHE A 188 13.72 11.45 5.80
N LYS A 189 14.07 11.84 7.03
CA LYS A 189 15.22 12.70 7.32
C LYS A 189 16.55 11.96 7.12
N ASN A 190 16.66 10.77 7.74
CA ASN A 190 17.91 9.99 7.75
C ASN A 190 17.95 8.95 6.62
N ARG A 191 16.95 8.96 5.72
CA ARG A 191 16.83 8.04 4.57
C ARG A 191 16.86 6.57 4.97
N LYS A 192 16.13 6.19 6.04
CA LYS A 192 16.15 4.85 6.62
C LYS A 192 14.75 4.26 6.67
N LEU A 193 14.60 3.00 6.25
CA LEU A 193 13.42 2.17 6.47
C LEU A 193 13.80 1.04 7.42
N THR A 194 13.26 1.05 8.63
CA THR A 194 13.46 -0.02 9.59
C THR A 194 12.21 -0.91 9.63
N LEU A 195 12.39 -2.18 9.27
CA LEU A 195 11.37 -3.22 9.38
C LEU A 195 11.51 -3.88 10.75
N LEU A 196 10.67 -3.48 11.71
CA LEU A 196 10.61 -4.06 13.05
C LEU A 196 9.71 -5.30 13.02
N ASN A 197 10.31 -6.47 12.96
CA ASN A 197 9.57 -7.74 12.99
C ASN A 197 9.10 -8.02 14.42
N VAL A 198 7.78 -8.16 14.58
CA VAL A 198 7.12 -8.50 15.84
C VAL A 198 6.69 -9.97 15.76
N PRO A 199 7.29 -10.88 16.54
CA PRO A 199 6.86 -12.28 16.56
C PRO A 199 5.36 -12.40 16.88
N ARG A 200 4.65 -13.24 16.16
CA ARG A 200 3.19 -13.40 16.30
C ARG A 200 2.75 -13.78 17.72
N ASP A 201 3.62 -14.49 18.43
CA ASP A 201 3.37 -15.01 19.79
C ASP A 201 3.78 -13.99 20.88
N THR A 202 4.10 -12.74 20.51
CA THR A 202 4.47 -11.69 21.46
C THR A 202 3.30 -11.41 22.42
N MET A 203 3.60 -11.52 23.71
CA MET A 203 2.62 -11.30 24.77
C MET A 203 2.44 -9.79 25.02
N THR A 204 1.25 -9.30 24.74
CA THR A 204 0.88 -7.88 24.92
C THR A 204 -0.59 -7.76 25.33
N ASP A 205 -1.03 -6.56 25.66
CA ASP A 205 -2.41 -6.26 25.99
C ASP A 205 -3.27 -6.23 24.71
N VAL A 206 -4.13 -7.22 24.58
CA VAL A 206 -5.05 -7.38 23.44
C VAL A 206 -6.48 -7.10 23.90
N ALA A 207 -7.19 -6.28 23.12
CA ALA A 207 -8.61 -6.03 23.33
C ALA A 207 -9.42 -7.27 22.96
N ILE A 208 -10.25 -7.72 23.89
CA ILE A 208 -11.10 -8.90 23.76
C ILE A 208 -12.53 -8.46 23.41
N TYR A 209 -13.12 -9.15 22.46
CA TYR A 209 -14.48 -8.92 22.01
C TYR A 209 -15.29 -10.19 22.15
N SER A 210 -16.57 -10.05 22.49
CA SER A 210 -17.53 -11.16 22.48
C SER A 210 -17.86 -11.58 21.04
N ALA A 211 -18.49 -12.75 20.87
CA ALA A 211 -18.99 -13.17 19.56
C ALA A 211 -19.97 -12.20 18.89
N GLY A 212 -20.60 -11.33 19.67
CA GLY A 212 -21.47 -10.25 19.16
C GLY A 212 -20.75 -8.94 18.84
N GLY A 213 -19.41 -8.91 18.89
CA GLY A 213 -18.62 -7.71 18.56
C GLY A 213 -18.50 -6.68 19.69
N TYR A 214 -18.95 -7.00 20.89
CA TYR A 214 -18.88 -6.07 22.03
C TYR A 214 -17.52 -6.21 22.75
N TYR A 215 -16.85 -5.10 22.98
CA TYR A 215 -15.66 -5.02 23.79
C TYR A 215 -15.93 -5.52 25.21
N THR A 216 -15.17 -6.49 25.71
CA THR A 216 -15.34 -7.12 27.02
C THR A 216 -14.19 -6.82 27.98
N GLY A 217 -13.11 -6.25 27.50
CA GLY A 217 -11.94 -5.90 28.30
C GLY A 217 -10.64 -6.07 27.53
N THR A 218 -9.51 -5.96 28.24
CA THR A 218 -8.18 -6.14 27.70
C THR A 218 -7.47 -7.25 28.51
N GLN A 219 -6.80 -8.16 27.84
CA GLN A 219 -6.04 -9.24 28.47
C GLN A 219 -4.68 -9.40 27.81
N LYS A 220 -3.70 -9.85 28.59
CA LYS A 220 -2.38 -10.20 28.07
C LYS A 220 -2.47 -11.51 27.27
N GLN A 221 -2.28 -11.41 25.95
CA GLN A 221 -2.37 -12.52 25.01
C GLN A 221 -1.33 -12.37 23.89
N GLN A 222 -1.20 -13.40 23.05
CA GLN A 222 -0.40 -13.34 21.83
C GLN A 222 -0.96 -12.26 20.90
N ILE A 223 -0.08 -11.42 20.36
CA ILE A 223 -0.47 -10.24 19.55
C ILE A 223 -1.24 -10.62 18.27
N CYS A 224 -0.96 -11.80 17.68
CA CYS A 224 -1.68 -12.29 16.48
C CYS A 224 -3.19 -12.45 16.69
N LEU A 225 -3.64 -12.68 17.92
CA LEU A 225 -5.05 -12.84 18.27
C LEU A 225 -5.81 -11.52 18.20
N SER A 226 -5.13 -10.37 18.26
CA SER A 226 -5.79 -9.07 18.11
C SER A 226 -6.53 -8.93 16.78
N TYR A 227 -5.99 -9.52 15.70
CA TYR A 227 -6.63 -9.56 14.39
C TYR A 227 -7.86 -10.49 14.40
N ALA A 228 -7.75 -11.66 15.05
CA ALA A 228 -8.82 -12.65 15.10
C ALA A 228 -10.10 -12.15 15.81
N TYR A 229 -9.97 -11.19 16.72
CA TYR A 229 -11.14 -10.60 17.43
C TYR A 229 -11.93 -9.58 16.60
N GLY A 230 -11.53 -9.27 15.38
CA GLY A 230 -12.24 -8.38 14.47
C GLY A 230 -13.03 -9.12 13.38
N ASP A 231 -13.34 -8.39 12.32
CA ASP A 231 -14.14 -8.81 11.16
C ASP A 231 -13.29 -9.39 10.01
N GLY A 232 -11.98 -9.56 10.22
CA GLY A 232 -11.03 -9.95 9.17
C GLY A 232 -10.68 -8.81 8.21
N LYS A 233 -11.17 -7.61 8.45
CA LYS A 233 -10.97 -6.39 7.63
C LYS A 233 -10.55 -5.21 8.51
N GLU A 234 -11.29 -4.11 8.43
CA GLU A 234 -10.94 -2.85 9.08
C GLU A 234 -10.89 -2.97 10.62
N THR A 235 -11.89 -3.63 11.23
CA THR A 235 -11.92 -3.83 12.68
C THR A 235 -10.73 -4.69 13.14
N SER A 236 -10.41 -5.76 12.42
CA SER A 236 -9.23 -6.61 12.71
C SER A 236 -7.93 -5.82 12.60
N CYS A 237 -7.78 -5.01 11.55
CA CYS A 237 -6.61 -4.17 11.35
C CYS A 237 -6.47 -3.13 12.48
N THR A 238 -7.54 -2.42 12.84
CA THR A 238 -7.52 -1.39 13.89
C THR A 238 -7.28 -1.97 15.27
N ASN A 239 -7.82 -3.15 15.60
CA ASN A 239 -7.53 -3.90 16.83
C ASN A 239 -6.04 -4.24 16.93
N THR A 240 -5.45 -4.70 15.81
CA THR A 240 -4.03 -5.06 15.77
C THR A 240 -3.14 -3.82 15.88
N VAL A 241 -3.48 -2.73 15.20
CA VAL A 241 -2.81 -1.43 15.37
C VAL A 241 -2.85 -0.99 16.83
N ALA A 242 -3.99 -1.11 17.52
CA ALA A 242 -4.10 -0.73 18.93
C ALA A 242 -3.20 -1.59 19.84
N SER A 243 -3.07 -2.89 19.56
CA SER A 243 -2.19 -3.79 20.31
C SER A 243 -0.70 -3.48 20.05
N VAL A 244 -0.32 -3.19 18.79
CA VAL A 244 1.03 -2.74 18.45
C VAL A 244 1.36 -1.40 19.08
N LYS A 245 0.42 -0.45 19.07
CA LYS A 245 0.62 0.84 19.76
C LYS A 245 0.91 0.65 21.24
N ARG A 246 0.15 -0.18 21.96
CA ARG A 246 0.38 -0.49 23.38
C ARG A 246 1.78 -1.11 23.58
N LEU A 247 2.15 -2.07 22.74
CA LEU A 247 3.48 -2.71 22.79
C LEU A 247 4.62 -1.70 22.62
N PHE A 248 4.46 -0.71 21.73
CA PHE A 248 5.46 0.32 21.42
C PHE A 248 5.20 1.65 22.15
N TYR A 249 4.80 1.59 23.41
CA TYR A 249 4.64 2.77 24.28
C TYR A 249 3.73 3.86 23.68
N ASN A 250 2.71 3.44 22.94
CA ASN A 250 1.74 4.29 22.28
C ASN A 250 2.30 5.17 21.14
N ILE A 251 3.36 4.69 20.45
CA ILE A 251 3.87 5.35 19.24
C ILE A 251 2.76 5.57 18.20
N PRO A 252 2.74 6.69 17.47
CA PRO A 252 1.77 6.89 16.39
C PRO A 252 1.93 5.83 15.29
N VAL A 253 0.85 5.08 15.02
CA VAL A 253 0.73 4.14 13.90
C VAL A 253 -0.52 4.53 13.13
N ASN A 254 -0.38 5.43 12.16
CA ASN A 254 -1.49 6.04 11.44
C ASN A 254 -1.85 5.30 10.15
N THR A 255 -1.00 4.33 9.75
CA THR A 255 -1.20 3.59 8.52
C THR A 255 -1.04 2.10 8.79
N TYR A 256 -1.94 1.32 8.20
CA TYR A 256 -1.86 -0.13 8.23
C TYR A 256 -2.09 -0.72 6.84
N TYR A 257 -1.58 -1.93 6.66
CA TYR A 257 -1.73 -2.71 5.45
C TYR A 257 -1.79 -4.19 5.81
N SER A 258 -2.91 -4.84 5.61
CA SER A 258 -3.03 -6.31 5.71
C SER A 258 -3.04 -6.93 4.33
N LEU A 259 -2.41 -8.08 4.19
CA LEU A 259 -2.31 -8.85 2.95
C LEU A 259 -2.63 -10.31 3.24
N ASP A 260 -3.49 -10.92 2.42
CA ASP A 260 -3.74 -12.35 2.48
C ASP A 260 -2.66 -13.17 1.73
N LEU A 261 -2.81 -14.49 1.76
CA LEU A 261 -1.84 -15.40 1.16
C LEU A 261 -1.76 -15.30 -0.36
N ASP A 262 -2.90 -15.09 -1.02
CA ASP A 262 -2.99 -15.00 -2.48
C ASP A 262 -2.36 -13.70 -3.00
N GLY A 263 -2.35 -12.67 -2.16
CA GLY A 263 -1.69 -11.40 -2.42
C GLY A 263 -0.15 -11.47 -2.50
N ILE A 264 0.48 -12.49 -1.90
CA ILE A 264 1.95 -12.61 -1.91
C ILE A 264 2.48 -12.71 -3.35
N ALA A 265 1.86 -13.57 -4.17
CA ALA A 265 2.24 -13.72 -5.58
C ALA A 265 1.97 -12.43 -6.37
N ALA A 266 0.80 -11.80 -6.16
CA ALA A 266 0.42 -10.58 -6.85
C ALA A 266 1.39 -9.41 -6.59
N VAL A 267 1.73 -9.13 -5.32
CA VAL A 267 2.66 -8.05 -4.98
C VAL A 267 4.09 -8.35 -5.44
N ASN A 268 4.50 -9.62 -5.41
CA ASN A 268 5.80 -10.04 -5.92
C ASN A 268 5.94 -9.80 -7.42
N ASP A 269 4.92 -10.15 -8.18
CA ASP A 269 4.94 -10.03 -9.64
C ASP A 269 4.77 -8.57 -10.09
N ALA A 270 4.05 -7.74 -9.32
CA ALA A 270 3.94 -6.30 -9.56
C ALA A 270 5.29 -5.56 -9.56
N VAL A 271 6.31 -6.11 -8.88
CA VAL A 271 7.69 -5.58 -8.91
C VAL A 271 8.62 -6.37 -9.85
N ASN A 272 8.08 -7.20 -10.75
CA ASN A 272 8.83 -8.11 -11.61
C ASN A 272 9.71 -9.11 -10.83
N GLY A 273 9.13 -9.70 -9.80
CA GLY A 273 9.79 -10.71 -8.99
C GLY A 273 10.88 -10.19 -8.06
N VAL A 274 11.28 -11.05 -7.14
CA VAL A 274 12.24 -10.73 -6.08
C VAL A 274 13.39 -11.72 -6.11
N ASP A 275 14.60 -11.19 -6.09
CA ASP A 275 15.83 -11.98 -5.96
C ASP A 275 16.14 -12.27 -4.49
N VAL A 276 16.28 -13.53 -4.14
CA VAL A 276 16.64 -13.98 -2.80
C VAL A 276 17.80 -14.97 -2.82
N ILE A 277 18.57 -15.03 -1.73
CA ILE A 277 19.50 -16.12 -1.44
C ILE A 277 18.84 -16.98 -0.37
N SER A 278 18.61 -18.27 -0.65
CA SER A 278 17.95 -19.15 0.31
C SER A 278 18.82 -19.37 1.54
N PRO A 279 18.28 -19.12 2.77
CA PRO A 279 19.04 -19.32 4.00
C PRO A 279 19.05 -20.77 4.48
N GLU A 280 18.36 -21.67 3.77
CA GLU A 280 18.26 -23.09 4.08
C GLU A 280 17.88 -23.90 2.83
N THR A 281 18.07 -25.22 2.90
CA THR A 281 17.56 -26.14 1.89
C THR A 281 16.14 -26.58 2.23
N ILE A 282 15.16 -26.17 1.39
CA ILE A 282 13.74 -26.55 1.55
C ILE A 282 13.06 -26.63 0.17
N ASN A 283 12.32 -27.70 -0.07
CA ASN A 283 11.71 -27.99 -1.38
C ASN A 283 12.75 -27.88 -2.50
N LYS A 284 12.52 -27.03 -3.50
CA LYS A 284 13.44 -26.78 -4.61
C LYS A 284 14.53 -25.76 -4.28
N PHE A 285 14.40 -25.05 -3.17
CA PHE A 285 15.34 -24.00 -2.76
C PHE A 285 16.50 -24.61 -1.98
N LYS A 286 17.75 -24.39 -2.43
CA LYS A 286 18.95 -24.87 -1.75
C LYS A 286 19.66 -23.75 -1.04
N GLU A 287 20.19 -24.06 0.15
CA GLU A 287 20.93 -23.09 0.96
C GLU A 287 22.08 -22.45 0.17
N GLY A 288 22.19 -21.11 0.28
CA GLY A 288 23.22 -20.32 -0.40
C GLY A 288 22.98 -20.06 -1.89
N GLU A 289 22.02 -20.75 -2.53
CA GLU A 289 21.70 -20.50 -3.94
C GLU A 289 20.77 -19.27 -4.10
N LYS A 290 20.98 -18.56 -5.23
CA LYS A 290 20.17 -17.40 -5.60
C LYS A 290 18.97 -17.85 -6.45
N TYR A 291 17.78 -17.31 -6.11
CA TYR A 291 16.54 -17.55 -6.83
C TYR A 291 15.87 -16.23 -7.19
N HIS A 292 15.33 -16.16 -8.39
CA HIS A 292 14.39 -15.12 -8.80
C HIS A 292 12.98 -15.66 -8.62
N LEU A 293 12.27 -15.16 -7.61
CA LEU A 293 10.94 -15.65 -7.24
C LEU A 293 9.86 -14.93 -8.06
N MET A 294 8.99 -15.72 -8.71
CA MET A 294 7.83 -15.26 -9.47
C MET A 294 6.61 -16.10 -9.09
N GLY A 295 5.41 -15.48 -9.13
CA GLY A 295 4.15 -16.16 -8.91
C GLY A 295 4.13 -16.96 -7.62
N GLU A 296 3.61 -18.19 -7.69
CA GLU A 296 3.52 -19.12 -6.56
C GLU A 296 4.85 -19.45 -5.87
N ASP A 297 5.98 -19.27 -6.56
CA ASP A 297 7.28 -19.53 -5.93
C ASP A 297 7.60 -18.57 -4.80
N SER A 298 7.09 -17.34 -4.86
CA SER A 298 7.21 -16.37 -3.79
C SER A 298 6.43 -16.82 -2.54
N GLU A 299 5.19 -17.27 -2.71
CA GLU A 299 4.39 -17.84 -1.61
C GLU A 299 5.05 -19.10 -1.05
N ARG A 300 5.45 -20.05 -1.92
CA ARG A 300 6.13 -21.30 -1.52
C ARG A 300 7.40 -21.01 -0.73
N PHE A 301 8.19 -20.02 -1.13
CA PHE A 301 9.43 -19.67 -0.43
C PHE A 301 9.15 -19.19 1.00
N VAL A 302 8.17 -18.31 1.21
CA VAL A 302 7.90 -17.74 2.54
C VAL A 302 7.10 -18.68 3.46
N ARG A 303 6.30 -19.62 2.90
CA ARG A 303 5.41 -20.50 3.66
C ARG A 303 5.96 -21.90 3.89
N ALA A 304 6.91 -22.38 3.08
CA ALA A 304 7.41 -23.75 3.17
C ALA A 304 7.78 -24.14 4.62
N ARG A 305 7.37 -25.33 5.03
CA ARG A 305 7.66 -25.91 6.36
C ARG A 305 7.89 -27.39 6.19
N VAL A 306 8.98 -27.94 6.73
CA VAL A 306 9.29 -29.37 6.66
C VAL A 306 8.66 -30.09 7.85
N HIS A 307 8.78 -29.53 9.05
CA HIS A 307 8.29 -30.09 10.29
C HIS A 307 7.79 -28.98 11.23
N ASN A 308 6.99 -29.34 12.21
CA ASN A 308 6.47 -28.40 13.20
C ASN A 308 7.39 -28.33 14.44
N THR A 309 8.66 -27.97 14.23
CA THR A 309 9.69 -27.84 15.29
C THR A 309 10.04 -26.38 15.50
N ALA A 310 10.60 -26.04 16.66
CA ALA A 310 11.10 -24.69 16.95
C ALA A 310 12.17 -24.24 15.95
N GLU A 311 13.06 -25.17 15.53
CA GLU A 311 14.10 -24.89 14.55
C GLU A 311 13.51 -24.59 13.16
N ALA A 312 12.53 -25.39 12.70
CA ALA A 312 11.82 -25.15 11.44
C ALA A 312 11.07 -23.80 11.45
N ASN A 313 10.53 -23.39 12.60
CA ASN A 313 9.92 -22.06 12.76
C ASN A 313 10.95 -20.93 12.63
N ASN A 314 12.12 -21.09 13.26
CA ASN A 314 13.20 -20.10 13.16
C ASN A 314 13.71 -19.96 11.71
N LEU A 315 13.87 -21.09 10.99
CA LEU A 315 14.30 -21.07 9.59
C LEU A 315 13.24 -20.43 8.69
N ARG A 316 11.96 -20.71 8.94
CA ARG A 316 10.86 -20.02 8.23
C ARG A 316 10.90 -18.51 8.47
N MET A 317 11.03 -18.06 9.72
CA MET A 317 11.18 -16.64 10.04
C MET A 317 12.36 -16.01 9.30
N LYS A 318 13.50 -16.70 9.25
CA LYS A 318 14.69 -16.23 8.53
C LYS A 318 14.43 -16.09 7.02
N ARG A 319 13.72 -17.04 6.38
CA ARG A 319 13.32 -16.91 4.98
C ARG A 319 12.37 -15.71 4.76
N GLN A 320 11.38 -15.55 5.63
CA GLN A 320 10.46 -14.40 5.59
C GLN A 320 11.19 -13.08 5.71
N GLN A 321 12.19 -12.97 6.58
CA GLN A 321 13.04 -11.79 6.73
C GLN A 321 13.86 -11.52 5.45
N VAL A 322 14.51 -12.55 4.90
CA VAL A 322 15.28 -12.43 3.64
C VAL A 322 14.37 -11.95 2.50
N TYR A 323 13.18 -12.56 2.38
CA TYR A 323 12.22 -12.15 1.36
C TYR A 323 11.75 -10.71 1.57
N ALA A 324 11.31 -10.35 2.79
CA ALA A 324 10.79 -9.02 3.09
C ALA A 324 11.84 -7.93 2.83
N GLN A 325 13.09 -8.15 3.22
CA GLN A 325 14.18 -7.21 2.96
C GLN A 325 14.45 -7.04 1.46
N SER A 326 14.52 -8.15 0.73
CA SER A 326 14.74 -8.14 -0.71
C SER A 326 13.58 -7.49 -1.46
N PHE A 327 12.33 -7.82 -1.08
CA PHE A 327 11.12 -7.22 -1.63
C PHE A 327 11.10 -5.71 -1.41
N MET A 328 11.29 -5.23 -0.18
CA MET A 328 11.27 -3.80 0.11
C MET A 328 12.40 -3.05 -0.60
N SER A 329 13.60 -3.64 -0.70
CA SER A 329 14.71 -3.05 -1.46
C SER A 329 14.38 -2.94 -2.95
N LYS A 330 13.68 -3.94 -3.50
CA LYS A 330 13.19 -3.94 -4.87
C LYS A 330 12.12 -2.86 -5.08
N VAL A 331 11.12 -2.79 -4.20
CA VAL A 331 10.07 -1.75 -4.22
C VAL A 331 10.71 -0.36 -4.22
N MET A 332 11.65 -0.08 -3.29
CA MET A 332 12.33 1.21 -3.20
C MET A 332 13.07 1.57 -4.49
N THR A 333 13.72 0.57 -5.13
CA THR A 333 14.45 0.75 -6.38
C THR A 333 13.50 1.05 -7.53
N GLU A 334 12.40 0.31 -7.65
CA GLU A 334 11.42 0.49 -8.72
C GLU A 334 10.68 1.83 -8.59
N VAL A 335 10.26 2.19 -7.37
CA VAL A 335 9.59 3.48 -7.09
C VAL A 335 10.54 4.66 -7.37
N ARG A 336 11.81 4.54 -7.02
CA ARG A 336 12.81 5.57 -7.35
C ARG A 336 12.96 5.76 -8.85
N ARG A 337 12.98 4.66 -9.62
CA ARG A 337 13.10 4.69 -11.08
C ARG A 337 11.84 5.20 -11.75
N ASN A 338 10.69 4.78 -11.27
CA ASN A 338 9.37 5.14 -11.76
C ASN A 338 8.37 5.28 -10.59
N PRO A 339 8.06 6.51 -10.15
CA PRO A 339 7.13 6.72 -9.03
C PRO A 339 5.74 6.10 -9.22
N SER A 340 5.28 5.94 -10.48
CA SER A 340 3.98 5.30 -10.75
C SER A 340 3.96 3.82 -10.40
N SER A 341 5.13 3.17 -10.22
CA SER A 341 5.21 1.77 -9.75
C SER A 341 4.57 1.58 -8.37
N ALA A 342 4.59 2.61 -7.52
CA ALA A 342 3.91 2.56 -6.22
C ALA A 342 2.39 2.45 -6.37
N VAL A 343 1.82 3.17 -7.34
CA VAL A 343 0.38 3.10 -7.65
C VAL A 343 0.03 1.75 -8.28
N THR A 344 0.87 1.24 -9.18
CA THR A 344 0.69 -0.09 -9.78
C THR A 344 0.70 -1.16 -8.69
N LEU A 345 1.70 -1.17 -7.81
CA LEU A 345 1.79 -2.11 -6.69
C LEU A 345 0.55 -2.05 -5.79
N PHE A 346 0.08 -0.85 -5.47
CA PHE A 346 -1.15 -0.67 -4.68
C PHE A 346 -2.38 -1.24 -5.38
N ASN A 347 -2.55 -0.97 -6.68
CA ASN A 347 -3.72 -1.46 -7.43
C ASN A 347 -3.71 -2.98 -7.57
N GLU A 348 -2.55 -3.60 -7.89
CA GLU A 348 -2.40 -5.05 -8.02
C GLU A 348 -2.62 -5.80 -6.69
N SER A 349 -2.26 -5.17 -5.57
CA SER A 349 -2.44 -5.75 -4.24
C SER A 349 -3.82 -5.49 -3.63
N SER A 350 -4.57 -4.51 -4.14
CA SER A 350 -5.85 -4.06 -3.57
C SER A 350 -6.90 -5.16 -3.41
N PRO A 351 -7.07 -6.13 -4.34
CA PRO A 351 -8.04 -7.22 -4.19
C PRO A 351 -7.74 -8.16 -3.00
N PHE A 352 -6.48 -8.21 -2.56
CA PHE A 352 -5.94 -9.13 -1.56
C PHE A 352 -5.61 -8.43 -0.24
N SER A 353 -6.01 -7.17 -0.07
CA SER A 353 -5.58 -6.36 1.06
C SER A 353 -6.71 -5.59 1.71
N CYS A 354 -6.50 -5.26 2.99
CA CYS A 354 -7.30 -4.26 3.70
C CYS A 354 -6.35 -3.20 4.26
N THR A 355 -6.57 -1.92 3.93
CA THR A 355 -5.63 -0.85 4.27
C THR A 355 -6.33 0.51 4.34
N ASN A 356 -5.78 1.41 5.16
CA ASN A 356 -6.07 2.84 5.14
C ASN A 356 -4.99 3.65 4.39
N LEU A 357 -4.08 2.97 3.70
CA LEU A 357 -3.18 3.59 2.74
C LEU A 357 -4.02 4.10 1.56
N ASN A 358 -3.83 5.35 1.17
CA ASN A 358 -4.61 6.00 0.13
C ASN A 358 -3.71 6.66 -0.92
N PRO A 359 -4.25 7.10 -2.07
CA PRO A 359 -3.45 7.70 -3.13
C PRO A 359 -2.62 8.92 -2.70
N ALA A 360 -3.06 9.71 -1.69
CA ALA A 360 -2.32 10.86 -1.22
C ALA A 360 -1.05 10.43 -0.47
N LYS A 361 -1.16 9.50 0.48
CA LYS A 361 -0.03 8.90 1.21
C LYS A 361 0.97 8.25 0.25
N ILE A 362 0.48 7.47 -0.74
CA ILE A 362 1.31 6.80 -1.75
C ILE A 362 2.06 7.85 -2.59
N THR A 363 1.37 8.91 -3.03
CA THR A 363 1.98 9.96 -3.84
C THR A 363 3.09 10.67 -3.08
N TYR A 364 2.87 11.00 -1.79
CA TYR A 364 3.91 11.60 -0.96
C TYR A 364 5.15 10.70 -0.84
N ILE A 365 4.96 9.43 -0.45
CA ILE A 365 6.06 8.47 -0.28
C ILE A 365 6.83 8.28 -1.60
N ALA A 366 6.11 8.07 -2.72
CA ALA A 366 6.71 7.87 -4.03
C ALA A 366 7.47 9.09 -4.51
N GLN A 367 6.91 10.29 -4.34
CA GLN A 367 7.54 11.56 -4.69
C GLN A 367 8.79 11.83 -3.85
N ASP A 368 8.74 11.56 -2.55
CA ASP A 368 9.90 11.72 -1.67
C ASP A 368 11.06 10.78 -2.08
N ILE A 369 10.75 9.49 -2.31
CA ILE A 369 11.75 8.51 -2.78
C ILE A 369 12.34 8.94 -4.13
N ALA A 370 11.53 9.42 -5.06
CA ALA A 370 11.99 9.87 -6.37
C ALA A 370 12.90 11.10 -6.28
N SER A 371 12.57 12.04 -5.40
CA SER A 371 13.26 13.33 -5.28
C SER A 371 14.52 13.26 -4.42
N HIS A 372 14.50 12.50 -3.32
CA HIS A 372 15.55 12.46 -2.32
C HIS A 372 16.32 11.13 -2.29
N GLY A 373 15.88 10.13 -3.05
CA GLY A 373 16.49 8.80 -3.12
C GLY A 373 15.76 7.75 -2.30
N ALA A 374 16.09 6.48 -2.53
CA ALA A 374 15.53 5.34 -1.81
C ALA A 374 15.89 5.38 -0.32
N LEU A 375 14.99 4.85 0.51
CA LEU A 375 15.27 4.60 1.91
C LEU A 375 16.14 3.35 2.04
N ASN A 376 17.19 3.42 2.85
CA ASN A 376 18.04 2.26 3.14
C ASN A 376 17.28 1.29 4.05
N THR A 377 16.98 0.11 3.55
CA THR A 377 16.13 -0.88 4.23
C THR A 377 16.96 -1.78 5.14
N GLY A 378 16.61 -1.79 6.42
CA GLY A 378 17.11 -2.73 7.42
C GLY A 378 15.97 -3.49 8.08
N ILE A 379 16.24 -4.72 8.50
CA ILE A 379 15.29 -5.53 9.26
C ILE A 379 15.86 -5.88 10.62
N ILE A 380 15.07 -5.72 11.66
CA ILE A 380 15.41 -6.09 13.05
C ILE A 380 14.20 -6.79 13.66
N THR A 381 14.44 -7.77 14.51
CA THR A 381 13.40 -8.38 15.34
C THR A 381 13.42 -7.74 16.73
N ILE A 382 12.26 -7.50 17.32
CA ILE A 382 12.18 -7.03 18.70
C ILE A 382 12.83 -8.05 19.63
N PRO A 383 13.61 -7.61 20.64
CA PRO A 383 14.36 -8.52 21.53
C PRO A 383 13.43 -9.20 22.51
N GLY A 384 13.66 -10.49 22.77
CA GLY A 384 12.87 -11.28 23.70
C GLY A 384 13.24 -12.75 23.68
N LYS A 385 12.44 -13.55 24.39
CA LYS A 385 12.63 -15.00 24.53
C LYS A 385 11.31 -15.73 24.31
N THR A 386 11.39 -16.82 23.57
CA THR A 386 10.29 -17.77 23.41
C THR A 386 10.28 -18.76 24.58
N SER A 387 9.12 -19.00 25.15
CA SER A 387 8.85 -20.02 26.18
C SER A 387 7.54 -20.74 25.91
N LEU A 388 7.33 -21.85 26.57
CA LEU A 388 6.03 -22.53 26.61
C LEU A 388 5.35 -22.20 27.94
N ASN A 389 4.08 -21.86 27.89
CA ASN A 389 3.26 -21.69 29.10
C ASN A 389 2.81 -23.04 29.66
N ASN A 390 2.06 -23.00 30.75
CA ASN A 390 1.53 -24.21 31.42
C ASN A 390 0.61 -25.08 30.53
N ASN A 391 0.03 -24.46 29.49
CA ASN A 391 -0.84 -25.13 28.52
C ASN A 391 -0.10 -25.57 27.24
N GLN A 392 1.23 -25.58 27.27
CA GLN A 392 2.10 -25.94 26.14
C GLN A 392 1.93 -24.97 24.93
N MET A 393 1.41 -23.76 25.15
CA MET A 393 1.33 -22.73 24.10
C MET A 393 2.61 -21.92 24.08
N VAL A 394 3.03 -21.53 22.88
CA VAL A 394 4.21 -20.70 22.65
C VAL A 394 3.91 -19.27 23.09
N GLU A 395 4.80 -18.67 23.87
CA GLU A 395 4.76 -17.27 24.26
C GLU A 395 6.11 -16.63 23.96
N PHE A 396 6.09 -15.45 23.38
CA PHE A 396 7.27 -14.60 23.20
C PHE A 396 7.21 -13.42 24.18
N ASN A 397 8.10 -13.42 25.15
CA ASN A 397 8.19 -12.39 26.16
C ASN A 397 9.35 -11.45 25.81
N ILE A 398 9.05 -10.15 25.65
CA ILE A 398 10.05 -9.13 25.27
C ILE A 398 11.07 -8.94 26.40
N ASN A 399 12.30 -8.58 26.02
CA ASN A 399 13.27 -8.02 26.95
C ASN A 399 13.05 -6.51 26.99
N GLU A 400 12.32 -6.04 28.00
CA GLU A 400 11.86 -4.65 28.11
C GLU A 400 12.98 -3.63 27.95
N LYS A 401 14.14 -3.87 28.58
CA LYS A 401 15.26 -2.93 28.52
C LYS A 401 15.85 -2.84 27.11
N GLU A 402 16.18 -3.98 26.50
CA GLU A 402 16.74 -4.00 25.13
C GLU A 402 15.72 -3.49 24.12
N PHE A 403 14.43 -3.78 24.32
CA PHE A 403 13.35 -3.32 23.46
C PHE A 403 13.19 -1.78 23.55
N TYR A 404 13.26 -1.23 24.77
CA TYR A 404 13.20 0.21 24.95
C TYR A 404 14.38 0.95 24.30
N GLU A 405 15.58 0.40 24.43
CA GLU A 405 16.76 0.94 23.75
C GLU A 405 16.63 0.88 22.23
N GLN A 406 16.06 -0.21 21.71
CA GLN A 406 15.75 -0.34 20.28
C GLN A 406 14.67 0.67 19.83
N PHE A 407 13.62 0.85 20.63
CA PHE A 407 12.58 1.85 20.40
C PHE A 407 13.16 3.27 20.32
N LEU A 408 14.01 3.66 21.28
CA LEU A 408 14.66 4.97 21.25
C LEU A 408 15.55 5.14 20.00
N ASN A 409 16.30 4.12 19.62
CA ASN A 409 17.17 4.17 18.45
C ASN A 409 16.43 4.28 17.11
N VAL A 410 15.16 3.88 17.05
CA VAL A 410 14.35 3.94 15.83
C VAL A 410 13.56 5.22 15.73
N PHE A 411 12.98 5.69 16.84
CA PHE A 411 12.01 6.77 16.84
C PHE A 411 12.53 8.10 17.41
N TYR A 412 13.72 8.09 18.00
CA TYR A 412 14.29 9.26 18.67
C TYR A 412 15.71 9.55 18.21
N GLU A 413 16.11 10.80 18.40
CA GLU A 413 17.48 11.28 18.17
C GLU A 413 18.05 11.77 19.50
N LYS A 414 19.35 11.50 19.74
CA LYS A 414 20.07 12.04 20.89
C LYS A 414 20.29 13.55 20.73
N VAL A 415 20.04 14.30 21.79
CA VAL A 415 20.19 15.77 21.82
C VAL A 415 21.35 16.17 22.71
#